data_fd56641935037c9f781511bf186dc8c7
#
_entry.id   fd56641935037c9f781511bf186dc8c7
#
_cell.length_a   1.000
_cell.length_b   1.000
_cell.length_c   1.000
_cell.angle_alpha   90.00
_cell.angle_beta   90.00
_cell.angle_gamma   90.00
#
_symmetry.space_group_name_H-M   'P 1'
#
loop_
_entity.id
_entity.type
_entity.pdbx_description
1 polymer ?
#
loop_
_entity_poly.entity_id
_entity_poly.type
_entity_poly.pdbx_seq_one_letter_code
_entity_poly.pdbx_strand_id
1 'polypeptide(L)'
;MQQIIEEMTCVVEVGVPAEADPLSRYVWLQEMVTRYQSCETRKVAIRVSAAGRMPAWTLSGDGYDPLAHGWDLDPDDYPHELVAQARTWAWWNRVKAAGVRESWRMPSPYAGAASDVPIDDALDDRDSTGDQAGYRRALKRIRDANYRDVDAWAHSGHDALARADAVVGTSRKSSARRAALLTEALGFYQTGVVVGELSLPAGFTGVLPWSYIENRPFHRARHGLALAWWRLGDFARAATVLRSGLWINPDDNQGLRELLPLVESRIAYEDTDID
;
A
#
# COMPACT_ATOMS: atom_id res chain seq x y z
N MET A 1 -5.07 7.05 9.58
CA MET A 1 -3.86 7.44 8.87
C MET A 1 -2.91 8.25 9.74
N GLN A 2 -3.31 9.38 10.32
CA GLN A 2 -2.48 10.07 11.32
C GLN A 2 -2.01 9.11 12.43
N GLN A 3 -2.83 8.16 12.82
CA GLN A 3 -2.50 7.12 13.80
C GLN A 3 -1.43 6.13 13.29
N ILE A 4 -1.39 5.81 11.99
CA ILE A 4 -0.32 5.00 11.39
C ILE A 4 0.97 5.81 11.33
N ILE A 5 0.90 7.07 10.93
CA ILE A 5 2.03 7.99 10.94
C ILE A 5 2.52 8.22 12.38
N GLU A 6 1.61 8.33 13.35
CA GLU A 6 1.96 8.49 14.78
C GLU A 6 2.54 7.23 15.40
N GLU A 7 2.09 6.04 15.00
CA GLU A 7 2.67 4.76 15.46
C GLU A 7 3.99 4.43 14.75
N MET A 8 4.23 5.03 13.59
CA MET A 8 5.42 4.87 12.77
C MET A 8 6.47 5.96 12.99
N THR A 9 6.36 6.80 14.02
CA THR A 9 7.20 7.99 14.14
C THR A 9 8.49 7.75 14.90
N CYS A 10 9.59 7.58 14.22
CA CYS A 10 10.90 8.09 14.61
C CYS A 10 11.12 9.41 13.84
N VAL A 11 11.30 10.54 14.53
CA VAL A 11 11.55 11.80 13.83
C VAL A 11 13.00 11.78 13.35
N VAL A 12 13.19 11.58 12.07
CA VAL A 12 14.47 11.82 11.42
C VAL A 12 14.27 13.08 10.57
N GLU A 13 14.74 14.22 11.08
CA GLU A 13 14.88 15.39 10.24
C GLU A 13 16.01 15.12 9.25
N VAL A 14 15.64 14.84 8.01
CA VAL A 14 16.60 14.74 6.92
C VAL A 14 16.24 15.85 5.95
N GLY A 15 17.08 16.87 5.91
CA GLY A 15 17.03 17.87 4.86
C GLY A 15 17.32 17.19 3.52
N VAL A 16 16.28 17.00 2.69
CA VAL A 16 16.51 16.70 1.27
C VAL A 16 16.97 17.99 0.63
N PRO A 17 18.18 18.04 0.03
CA PRO A 17 18.60 19.22 -0.69
C PRO A 17 17.56 19.60 -1.73
N ALA A 18 17.22 20.87 -1.82
CA ALA A 18 16.22 21.40 -2.76
C ALA A 18 16.54 21.03 -4.22
N GLU A 19 17.82 20.83 -4.50
CA GLU A 19 18.40 20.58 -5.81
C GLU A 19 18.80 19.11 -6.02
N ALA A 20 18.43 18.20 -5.10
CA ALA A 20 18.79 16.79 -5.23
C ALA A 20 18.16 16.19 -6.49
N ASP A 21 19.02 15.65 -7.34
CA ASP A 21 18.60 14.89 -8.51
C ASP A 21 17.76 13.66 -8.12
N PRO A 22 17.00 13.05 -9.06
CA PRO A 22 16.13 11.91 -8.77
C PRO A 22 16.85 10.73 -8.11
N LEU A 23 18.12 10.49 -8.45
CA LEU A 23 18.90 9.38 -7.90
C LEU A 23 19.24 9.63 -6.42
N SER A 24 19.66 10.83 -6.08
CA SER A 24 19.96 11.23 -4.70
C SER A 24 18.70 11.15 -3.81
N ARG A 25 17.54 11.52 -4.34
CA ARG A 25 16.25 11.38 -3.65
C ARG A 25 15.85 9.91 -3.45
N TYR A 26 16.12 9.07 -4.44
CA TYR A 26 15.90 7.64 -4.35
C TYR A 26 16.79 6.99 -3.28
N VAL A 27 18.08 7.28 -3.27
CA VAL A 27 19.01 6.79 -2.24
C VAL A 27 18.55 7.22 -0.86
N TRP A 28 18.15 8.47 -0.70
CA TRP A 28 17.61 8.98 0.55
C TRP A 28 16.36 8.22 1.01
N LEU A 29 15.40 7.96 0.11
CA LEU A 29 14.21 7.14 0.42
C LEU A 29 14.60 5.72 0.84
N GLN A 30 15.54 5.10 0.14
CA GLN A 30 16.05 3.76 0.49
C GLN A 30 16.70 3.75 1.88
N GLU A 31 17.50 4.76 2.20
CA GLU A 31 18.10 4.91 3.53
C GLU A 31 17.03 5.09 4.61
N MET A 32 16.00 5.89 4.34
CA MET A 32 14.89 6.11 5.28
C MET A 32 14.10 4.84 5.52
N VAL A 33 13.75 4.09 4.46
CA VAL A 33 13.08 2.79 4.58
C VAL A 33 13.95 1.80 5.36
N THR A 34 15.25 1.74 5.09
CA THR A 34 16.20 0.86 5.80
C THR A 34 16.29 1.22 7.28
N ARG A 35 16.39 2.51 7.60
CA ARG A 35 16.40 2.99 9.00
C ARG A 35 15.09 2.69 9.70
N TYR A 36 13.96 2.84 9.01
CA TYR A 36 12.64 2.47 9.51
C TYR A 36 12.55 0.98 9.83
N GLN A 37 13.05 0.11 8.94
CA GLN A 37 13.08 -1.34 9.14
C GLN A 37 13.97 -1.74 10.34
N SER A 38 15.03 -0.99 10.61
CA SER A 38 15.96 -1.26 11.73
C SER A 38 15.49 -0.73 13.08
N CYS A 39 14.48 0.13 13.12
CA CYS A 39 13.95 0.75 14.34
C CYS A 39 12.77 -0.05 14.90
N GLU A 40 13.04 -1.16 15.56
CA GLU A 40 12.00 -2.02 16.18
C GLU A 40 11.18 -1.35 17.31
N THR A 41 11.56 -0.16 17.78
CA THR A 41 10.96 0.43 18.99
C THR A 41 10.73 1.94 18.95
N ARG A 42 10.95 2.64 17.84
CA ARG A 42 10.82 4.11 17.77
C ARG A 42 9.95 4.56 16.61
N LYS A 43 9.03 5.47 16.92
CA LYS A 43 8.19 6.18 15.94
C LYS A 43 9.08 7.07 15.05
N VAL A 44 9.04 6.88 13.72
CA VAL A 44 9.81 7.68 12.75
C VAL A 44 8.87 8.65 12.04
N ALA A 45 8.99 9.95 12.25
CA ALA A 45 8.36 10.96 11.42
C ALA A 45 9.34 11.46 10.36
N ILE A 46 9.03 11.26 9.11
CA ILE A 46 9.81 11.80 8.00
C ILE A 46 9.25 13.18 7.66
N ARG A 47 9.98 14.24 7.97
CA ARG A 47 9.67 15.57 7.46
C ARG A 47 10.43 15.80 6.16
N VAL A 48 9.67 15.82 5.05
CA VAL A 48 10.23 16.28 3.77
C VAL A 48 10.20 17.81 3.76
N SER A 49 11.35 18.43 3.53
CA SER A 49 11.43 19.90 3.42
C SER A 49 10.60 20.41 2.24
N ALA A 50 10.16 21.67 2.31
CA ALA A 50 9.29 22.30 1.32
C ALA A 50 9.79 22.24 -0.14
N ALA A 51 11.10 22.07 -0.34
CA ALA A 51 11.72 21.98 -1.67
C ALA A 51 11.59 20.61 -2.33
N GLY A 52 11.25 19.57 -1.57
CA GLY A 52 11.00 18.20 -2.08
C GLY A 52 9.54 17.78 -2.01
N ARG A 53 8.59 18.72 -1.99
CA ARG A 53 7.16 18.39 -1.89
C ARG A 53 6.75 17.39 -2.95
N MET A 54 6.25 16.26 -2.48
CA MET A 54 5.45 15.37 -3.31
C MET A 54 4.26 16.17 -3.86
N PRO A 55 3.83 15.94 -5.10
CA PRO A 55 2.59 16.53 -5.58
C PRO A 55 1.47 16.09 -4.62
N ALA A 56 0.73 17.06 -4.10
CA ALA A 56 -0.34 16.79 -3.15
C ALA A 56 -1.48 16.04 -3.84
N TRP A 57 -2.14 15.18 -3.08
CA TRP A 57 -3.39 14.57 -3.50
C TRP A 57 -4.41 15.67 -3.77
N THR A 58 -5.23 15.49 -4.80
CA THR A 58 -6.27 16.45 -5.17
C THR A 58 -7.62 16.02 -4.63
N LEU A 59 -8.39 17.00 -4.12
CA LEU A 59 -9.79 16.82 -3.78
C LEU A 59 -10.59 16.57 -5.06
N SER A 60 -11.42 15.52 -5.08
CA SER A 60 -12.22 15.20 -6.27
C SER A 60 -13.48 16.07 -6.40
N GLY A 61 -13.90 16.71 -5.30
CA GLY A 61 -15.14 17.45 -5.22
C GLY A 61 -16.35 16.60 -4.81
N ASP A 62 -16.23 15.26 -4.85
CA ASP A 62 -17.29 14.35 -4.44
C ASP A 62 -17.12 13.95 -2.97
N GLY A 63 -18.24 13.84 -2.25
CA GLY A 63 -18.27 13.28 -0.90
C GLY A 63 -18.53 11.78 -0.95
N TYR A 64 -17.84 11.01 -0.09
CA TYR A 64 -18.19 9.64 0.19
C TYR A 64 -19.21 9.59 1.32
N ASP A 65 -20.42 9.21 1.00
CA ASP A 65 -21.49 8.97 1.98
C ASP A 65 -21.60 7.48 2.27
N PRO A 66 -21.24 7.03 3.50
CA PRO A 66 -21.32 5.62 3.85
C PRO A 66 -22.76 5.07 3.82
N LEU A 67 -23.79 5.92 3.98
CA LEU A 67 -25.17 5.47 3.94
C LEU A 67 -25.69 5.28 2.51
N ALA A 68 -25.09 5.97 1.53
CA ALA A 68 -25.45 5.85 0.12
C ALA A 68 -24.62 4.79 -0.63
N HIS A 69 -23.39 4.49 -0.15
CA HIS A 69 -22.42 3.66 -0.87
C HIS A 69 -22.01 2.39 -0.10
N GLY A 70 -22.65 2.11 1.02
CA GLY A 70 -22.01 1.23 1.97
C GLY A 70 -22.56 -0.18 2.05
N TRP A 71 -22.14 -0.82 3.14
CA TRP A 71 -22.41 -2.22 3.49
C TRP A 71 -23.69 -2.38 4.32
N ASP A 72 -24.60 -1.43 4.29
CA ASP A 72 -25.97 -1.62 4.79
C ASP A 72 -26.74 -2.39 3.74
N LEU A 73 -26.37 -3.67 3.60
CA LEU A 73 -26.86 -4.57 2.59
C LEU A 73 -28.37 -4.81 2.78
N ASP A 74 -29.11 -4.77 1.67
CA ASP A 74 -30.52 -5.14 1.66
C ASP A 74 -30.66 -6.65 1.88
N PRO A 75 -31.41 -7.11 2.89
CA PRO A 75 -31.63 -8.53 3.12
C PRO A 75 -32.31 -9.26 1.97
N ASP A 76 -33.02 -8.54 1.09
CA ASP A 76 -33.71 -9.11 -0.07
C ASP A 76 -32.73 -9.36 -1.24
N ASP A 77 -31.61 -8.61 -1.29
CA ASP A 77 -30.60 -8.70 -2.36
C ASP A 77 -29.38 -9.54 -1.97
N TYR A 78 -29.13 -9.76 -0.67
CA TYR A 78 -27.92 -10.41 -0.17
C TYR A 78 -28.24 -11.54 0.82
N PRO A 79 -27.35 -12.57 0.93
CA PRO A 79 -27.50 -13.64 1.91
C PRO A 79 -27.63 -13.09 3.34
N HIS A 80 -28.59 -13.62 4.08
CA HIS A 80 -28.87 -13.17 5.46
C HIS A 80 -27.64 -13.23 6.38
N GLU A 81 -26.75 -14.22 6.17
CA GLU A 81 -25.50 -14.38 6.93
C GLU A 81 -24.57 -13.20 6.69
N LEU A 82 -24.42 -12.76 5.44
CA LEU A 82 -23.57 -11.62 5.08
C LEU A 82 -24.13 -10.32 5.67
N VAL A 83 -25.45 -10.12 5.56
CA VAL A 83 -26.14 -8.96 6.14
C VAL A 83 -25.97 -8.90 7.65
N ALA A 84 -26.15 -10.03 8.33
CA ALA A 84 -25.96 -10.14 9.78
C ALA A 84 -24.50 -9.86 10.17
N GLN A 85 -23.56 -10.40 9.41
CA GLN A 85 -22.13 -10.22 9.64
C GLN A 85 -21.70 -8.76 9.42
N ALA A 86 -22.17 -8.11 8.33
CA ALA A 86 -21.85 -6.72 8.04
C ALA A 86 -22.24 -5.76 9.18
N ARG A 87 -23.36 -6.03 9.84
CA ARG A 87 -23.82 -5.26 10.99
C ARG A 87 -22.89 -5.32 12.20
N THR A 88 -22.08 -6.37 12.32
CA THR A 88 -21.15 -6.57 13.43
C THR A 88 -19.76 -6.01 13.15
N TRP A 89 -19.43 -5.60 11.93
CA TRP A 89 -18.10 -5.10 11.60
C TRP A 89 -17.80 -3.78 12.29
N ALA A 90 -16.87 -3.83 13.24
CA ALA A 90 -16.45 -2.66 14.00
C ALA A 90 -15.87 -1.55 13.10
N TRP A 91 -15.12 -1.93 12.04
CA TRP A 91 -14.58 -0.98 11.07
C TRP A 91 -15.67 -0.26 10.31
N TRP A 92 -16.74 -0.99 9.87
CA TRP A 92 -17.86 -0.39 9.16
C TRP A 92 -18.68 0.54 10.05
N ASN A 93 -18.96 0.14 11.27
CA ASN A 93 -19.64 1.00 12.25
C ASN A 93 -18.85 2.29 12.51
N ARG A 94 -17.51 2.22 12.52
CA ARG A 94 -16.65 3.40 12.64
C ARG A 94 -16.74 4.29 11.39
N VAL A 95 -16.80 3.72 10.19
CA VAL A 95 -16.98 4.47 8.93
C VAL A 95 -18.32 5.19 8.93
N LYS A 96 -19.42 4.53 9.31
CA LYS A 96 -20.73 5.15 9.42
C LYS A 96 -20.75 6.30 10.43
N ALA A 97 -20.14 6.10 11.59
CA ALA A 97 -20.06 7.12 12.63
C ALA A 97 -19.27 8.36 12.21
N ALA A 98 -18.36 8.25 11.27
CA ALA A 98 -17.62 9.38 10.72
C ALA A 98 -18.46 10.25 9.75
N GLY A 99 -19.56 9.69 9.22
CA GLY A 99 -20.44 10.39 8.27
C GLY A 99 -19.77 10.63 6.91
N VAL A 100 -20.25 11.65 6.20
CA VAL A 100 -19.73 12.02 4.88
C VAL A 100 -18.29 12.49 4.97
N ARG A 101 -17.42 11.97 4.10
CA ARG A 101 -16.00 12.33 4.01
C ARG A 101 -15.64 12.75 2.61
N GLU A 102 -14.65 13.63 2.49
CA GLU A 102 -14.12 14.08 1.21
C GLU A 102 -13.41 12.94 0.46
N SER A 103 -13.65 12.86 -0.83
CA SER A 103 -12.95 11.93 -1.73
C SER A 103 -11.74 12.60 -2.37
N TRP A 104 -10.62 11.87 -2.41
CA TRP A 104 -9.34 12.38 -2.90
C TRP A 104 -8.77 11.49 -4.00
N ARG A 105 -7.99 12.11 -4.89
CA ARG A 105 -7.27 11.42 -5.97
C ARG A 105 -5.77 11.53 -5.78
N MET A 106 -5.06 10.45 -6.02
CA MET A 106 -3.61 10.45 -6.07
C MET A 106 -3.14 11.28 -7.27
N PRO A 107 -2.10 12.13 -7.11
CA PRO A 107 -1.53 12.82 -8.25
C PRO A 107 -0.87 11.81 -9.18
N SER A 108 -1.10 11.97 -10.48
CA SER A 108 -0.36 11.19 -11.46
C SER A 108 1.12 11.57 -11.43
N PRO A 109 2.05 10.63 -11.33
CA PRO A 109 3.47 10.91 -11.43
C PRO A 109 3.90 11.39 -12.84
N TYR A 110 3.00 11.27 -13.81
CA TYR A 110 3.20 11.58 -15.23
C TYR A 110 2.29 12.71 -15.72
N ALA A 111 1.77 13.55 -14.83
CA ALA A 111 0.90 14.66 -15.18
C ALA A 111 1.58 15.58 -16.21
N GLY A 112 0.98 15.69 -17.41
CA GLY A 112 1.50 16.49 -18.53
C GLY A 112 2.37 15.74 -19.55
N ALA A 113 2.68 14.45 -19.31
CA ALA A 113 3.25 13.58 -20.34
C ALA A 113 2.16 12.98 -21.22
N ALA A 114 2.46 12.76 -22.50
CA ALA A 114 1.59 12.01 -23.39
C ALA A 114 1.36 10.61 -22.80
N SER A 115 0.24 10.01 -23.14
CA SER A 115 -0.48 8.85 -22.60
C SER A 115 0.29 7.58 -22.19
N ASP A 116 1.60 7.52 -22.28
CA ASP A 116 2.36 6.31 -22.05
C ASP A 116 2.75 6.22 -20.58
N VAL A 117 2.09 5.33 -19.85
CA VAL A 117 2.44 4.98 -18.49
C VAL A 117 3.50 3.86 -18.56
N PRO A 118 4.76 4.12 -18.19
CA PRO A 118 5.85 3.16 -18.40
C PRO A 118 5.63 1.79 -17.75
N ILE A 119 4.73 1.71 -16.77
CA ILE A 119 4.38 0.46 -16.11
C ILE A 119 3.52 -0.43 -17.01
N ASP A 120 2.62 0.18 -17.79
CA ASP A 120 1.74 -0.57 -18.69
C ASP A 120 2.58 -1.23 -19.81
N ASP A 121 3.53 -0.51 -20.40
CA ASP A 121 4.48 -1.05 -21.37
C ASP A 121 5.29 -2.22 -20.77
N ALA A 122 5.75 -2.08 -19.53
CA ALA A 122 6.51 -3.12 -18.87
C ALA A 122 5.67 -4.37 -18.55
N LEU A 123 4.37 -4.20 -18.29
CA LEU A 123 3.42 -5.29 -18.08
C LEU A 123 3.12 -6.00 -19.41
N ASP A 124 2.85 -5.26 -20.46
CA ASP A 124 2.57 -5.78 -21.81
C ASP A 124 3.77 -6.57 -22.35
N ASP A 125 4.99 -6.06 -22.19
CA ASP A 125 6.23 -6.76 -22.54
C ASP A 125 6.38 -8.07 -21.78
N ARG A 126 6.13 -8.04 -20.45
CA ARG A 126 6.17 -9.26 -19.62
C ARG A 126 5.15 -10.29 -20.08
N ASP A 127 3.91 -9.87 -20.31
CA ASP A 127 2.80 -10.77 -20.62
C ASP A 127 2.94 -11.37 -22.03
N SER A 128 3.50 -10.62 -22.97
CA SER A 128 3.75 -11.08 -24.35
C SER A 128 4.98 -11.98 -24.46
N THR A 129 6.04 -11.73 -23.67
CA THR A 129 7.33 -12.43 -23.81
C THR A 129 7.60 -13.47 -22.72
N GLY A 130 6.95 -13.36 -21.56
CA GLY A 130 7.28 -14.14 -20.36
C GLY A 130 8.60 -13.73 -19.69
N ASP A 131 9.29 -12.66 -20.15
CA ASP A 131 10.60 -12.25 -19.63
C ASP A 131 10.48 -11.55 -18.26
N GLN A 132 10.39 -12.35 -17.20
CA GLN A 132 10.37 -11.84 -15.82
C GLN A 132 11.66 -11.06 -15.45
N ALA A 133 12.80 -11.39 -16.05
CA ALA A 133 14.03 -10.65 -15.80
C ALA A 133 14.03 -9.28 -16.47
N GLY A 134 13.51 -9.19 -17.70
CA GLY A 134 13.24 -7.94 -18.40
C GLY A 134 12.29 -7.05 -17.63
N TYR A 135 11.20 -7.63 -17.15
CA TYR A 135 10.22 -6.93 -16.31
C TYR A 135 10.86 -6.28 -15.06
N ARG A 136 11.64 -7.03 -14.29
CA ARG A 136 12.37 -6.49 -13.14
C ARG A 136 13.32 -5.35 -13.49
N ARG A 137 14.02 -5.46 -14.63
CA ARG A 137 14.89 -4.38 -15.13
C ARG A 137 14.07 -3.13 -15.51
N ALA A 138 12.90 -3.31 -16.12
CA ALA A 138 11.99 -2.22 -16.45
C ALA A 138 11.48 -1.52 -15.18
N LEU A 139 10.97 -2.26 -14.20
CA LEU A 139 10.54 -1.73 -12.90
C LEU A 139 11.65 -0.93 -12.22
N LYS A 140 12.89 -1.46 -12.24
CA LYS A 140 14.04 -0.72 -11.67
C LYS A 140 14.27 0.60 -12.41
N ARG A 141 14.26 0.61 -13.75
CA ARG A 141 14.43 1.85 -14.54
C ARG A 141 13.35 2.88 -14.25
N ILE A 142 12.08 2.45 -14.11
CA ILE A 142 10.96 3.32 -13.79
C ILE A 142 11.19 3.98 -12.42
N ARG A 143 11.50 3.20 -11.39
CA ARG A 143 11.77 3.72 -10.05
C ARG A 143 12.98 4.65 -9.99
N ASP A 144 14.05 4.33 -10.74
CA ASP A 144 15.24 5.17 -10.82
C ASP A 144 14.95 6.51 -11.53
N ALA A 145 14.10 6.48 -12.57
CA ALA A 145 13.69 7.68 -13.30
C ALA A 145 12.67 8.52 -12.50
N ASN A 146 11.75 7.86 -11.80
CA ASN A 146 10.70 8.54 -11.05
C ASN A 146 10.34 7.78 -9.75
N TYR A 147 11.01 8.12 -8.66
CA TYR A 147 10.75 7.53 -7.35
C TYR A 147 9.32 7.73 -6.82
N ARG A 148 8.55 8.67 -7.42
CA ARG A 148 7.15 8.95 -7.08
C ARG A 148 6.17 7.96 -7.69
N ASP A 149 6.64 7.11 -8.58
CA ASP A 149 5.82 6.07 -9.17
C ASP A 149 5.53 4.97 -8.15
N VAL A 150 4.43 5.15 -7.43
CA VAL A 150 3.96 4.19 -6.41
C VAL A 150 3.64 2.84 -7.03
N ASP A 151 3.20 2.82 -8.29
CA ASP A 151 2.86 1.58 -8.98
C ASP A 151 4.09 0.72 -9.27
N ALA A 152 5.17 1.34 -9.70
CA ALA A 152 6.44 0.63 -9.91
C ALA A 152 6.98 0.03 -8.61
N TRP A 153 6.76 0.68 -7.46
CA TRP A 153 7.08 0.13 -6.15
C TRP A 153 6.16 -1.06 -5.80
N ALA A 154 4.85 -0.91 -6.00
CA ALA A 154 3.88 -1.97 -5.74
C ALA A 154 4.16 -3.23 -6.58
N HIS A 155 4.40 -3.05 -7.88
CA HIS A 155 4.73 -4.14 -8.79
C HIS A 155 6.08 -4.79 -8.49
N SER A 156 7.05 -4.04 -7.97
CA SER A 156 8.33 -4.62 -7.50
C SER A 156 8.14 -5.49 -6.27
N GLY A 157 7.28 -5.07 -5.35
CA GLY A 157 6.89 -5.87 -4.20
C GLY A 157 6.17 -7.15 -4.62
N HIS A 158 5.29 -7.06 -5.60
CA HIS A 158 4.55 -8.19 -6.15
C HIS A 158 5.48 -9.23 -6.81
N ASP A 159 6.45 -8.79 -7.64
CA ASP A 159 7.47 -9.70 -8.21
C ASP A 159 8.27 -10.40 -7.10
N ALA A 160 8.62 -9.68 -6.03
CA ALA A 160 9.37 -10.28 -4.92
C ALA A 160 8.54 -11.30 -4.14
N LEU A 161 7.22 -11.05 -3.91
CA LEU A 161 6.31 -12.04 -3.33
C LEU A 161 6.18 -13.27 -4.23
N ALA A 162 5.94 -13.09 -5.52
CA ALA A 162 5.84 -14.21 -6.47
C ALA A 162 7.13 -15.07 -6.48
N ARG A 163 8.30 -14.45 -6.37
CA ARG A 163 9.56 -15.17 -6.22
C ARG A 163 9.68 -15.90 -4.88
N ALA A 164 9.09 -15.37 -3.81
CA ALA A 164 9.06 -16.05 -2.52
C ALA A 164 8.16 -17.29 -2.58
N ASP A 165 7.03 -17.21 -3.30
CA ASP A 165 6.10 -18.33 -3.51
C ASP A 165 6.73 -19.42 -4.37
N ALA A 166 7.53 -19.06 -5.35
CA ALA A 166 8.26 -19.99 -6.20
C ALA A 166 9.41 -20.75 -5.46
N VAL A 167 9.71 -20.41 -4.20
CA VAL A 167 10.74 -21.15 -3.43
C VAL A 167 10.18 -22.49 -2.97
N VAL A 168 10.64 -23.56 -3.58
CA VAL A 168 10.26 -24.94 -3.24
C VAL A 168 11.08 -25.49 -2.09
N GLY A 169 10.43 -26.28 -1.22
CA GLY A 169 11.03 -27.04 -0.12
C GLY A 169 11.10 -26.29 1.21
N THR A 170 11.35 -27.09 2.26
CA THR A 170 11.33 -26.65 3.67
C THR A 170 12.70 -26.64 4.34
N SER A 171 13.78 -26.81 3.52
CA SER A 171 15.15 -26.76 4.07
C SER A 171 15.44 -25.38 4.69
N ARG A 172 16.38 -25.35 5.64
CA ARG A 172 16.84 -24.07 6.23
C ARG A 172 17.26 -23.06 5.16
N LYS A 173 17.88 -23.53 4.06
CA LYS A 173 18.29 -22.67 2.94
C LYS A 173 17.07 -22.11 2.19
N SER A 174 16.05 -22.94 1.91
CA SER A 174 14.81 -22.53 1.25
C SER A 174 14.05 -21.53 2.13
N SER A 175 13.91 -21.80 3.42
CA SER A 175 13.25 -20.91 4.37
C SER A 175 13.95 -19.55 4.47
N ALA A 176 15.28 -19.54 4.58
CA ALA A 176 16.07 -18.31 4.59
C ALA A 176 15.92 -17.51 3.28
N ARG A 177 15.90 -18.20 2.12
CA ARG A 177 15.67 -17.54 0.83
C ARG A 177 14.27 -16.93 0.74
N ARG A 178 13.24 -17.65 1.17
CA ARG A 178 11.87 -17.14 1.19
C ARG A 178 11.77 -15.91 2.10
N ALA A 179 12.30 -15.96 3.31
CA ALA A 179 12.30 -14.83 4.24
C ALA A 179 13.03 -13.61 3.67
N ALA A 180 14.16 -13.79 2.97
CA ALA A 180 14.86 -12.70 2.32
C ALA A 180 14.01 -12.04 1.21
N LEU A 181 13.29 -12.83 0.41
CA LEU A 181 12.40 -12.32 -0.64
C LEU A 181 11.16 -11.60 -0.05
N LEU A 182 10.60 -12.12 1.05
CA LEU A 182 9.53 -11.43 1.77
C LEU A 182 10.01 -10.08 2.35
N THR A 183 11.23 -10.03 2.86
CA THR A 183 11.84 -8.77 3.36
C THR A 183 12.11 -7.81 2.19
N GLU A 184 12.53 -8.29 1.03
CA GLU A 184 12.67 -7.48 -0.18
C GLU A 184 11.32 -6.88 -0.61
N ALA A 185 10.27 -7.70 -0.66
CA ALA A 185 8.91 -7.27 -0.98
C ALA A 185 8.42 -6.21 0.01
N LEU A 186 8.64 -6.45 1.31
CA LEU A 186 8.31 -5.50 2.37
C LEU A 186 8.95 -4.14 2.11
N GLY A 187 10.25 -4.09 1.78
CA GLY A 187 10.96 -2.84 1.49
C GLY A 187 10.36 -2.07 0.32
N PHE A 188 9.96 -2.76 -0.75
CA PHE A 188 9.31 -2.13 -1.89
C PHE A 188 7.94 -1.55 -1.53
N TYR A 189 7.09 -2.34 -0.87
CA TYR A 189 5.76 -1.86 -0.47
C TYR A 189 5.83 -0.72 0.54
N GLN A 190 6.73 -0.78 1.53
CA GLN A 190 6.95 0.31 2.47
C GLN A 190 7.33 1.60 1.74
N THR A 191 8.24 1.52 0.76
CA THR A 191 8.63 2.69 -0.02
C THR A 191 7.43 3.27 -0.77
N GLY A 192 6.65 2.46 -1.47
CA GLY A 192 5.45 2.91 -2.18
C GLY A 192 4.42 3.55 -1.25
N VAL A 193 4.18 2.96 -0.09
CA VAL A 193 3.26 3.51 0.91
C VAL A 193 3.77 4.84 1.46
N VAL A 194 5.04 4.94 1.85
CA VAL A 194 5.64 6.18 2.36
C VAL A 194 5.56 7.30 1.31
N VAL A 195 5.87 6.99 0.05
CA VAL A 195 5.75 7.96 -1.06
C VAL A 195 4.32 8.49 -1.19
N GLY A 196 3.33 7.61 -1.14
CA GLY A 196 1.92 8.02 -1.21
C GLY A 196 1.48 8.82 0.02
N GLU A 197 1.82 8.38 1.22
CA GLU A 197 1.41 9.03 2.48
C GLU A 197 2.04 10.42 2.68
N LEU A 198 3.29 10.62 2.26
CA LEU A 198 3.96 11.92 2.33
C LEU A 198 3.27 13.00 1.49
N SER A 199 2.48 12.62 0.49
CA SER A 199 1.73 13.57 -0.34
C SER A 199 0.34 13.89 0.18
N LEU A 200 -0.15 13.15 1.18
CA LEU A 200 -1.45 13.43 1.82
C LEU A 200 -1.39 14.67 2.70
N PRO A 201 -2.48 15.46 2.76
CA PRO A 201 -2.53 16.61 3.64
C PRO A 201 -2.43 16.19 5.11
N ALA A 202 -1.86 17.06 5.94
CA ALA A 202 -1.80 16.86 7.38
C ALA A 202 -3.23 16.73 7.95
N GLY A 203 -3.43 15.75 8.83
CA GLY A 203 -4.75 15.51 9.43
C GLY A 203 -5.75 14.88 8.47
N PHE A 204 -5.30 14.18 7.44
CA PHE A 204 -6.16 13.55 6.45
C PHE A 204 -7.22 12.63 7.09
N THR A 205 -8.48 12.92 6.80
CA THR A 205 -9.65 12.15 7.26
C THR A 205 -10.52 11.66 6.12
N GLY A 206 -10.17 12.00 4.87
CA GLY A 206 -10.91 11.67 3.68
C GLY A 206 -10.87 10.18 3.29
N VAL A 207 -11.42 9.88 2.12
CA VAL A 207 -11.36 8.58 1.47
C VAL A 207 -10.57 8.65 0.17
N LEU A 208 -10.05 7.51 -0.24
CA LEU A 208 -9.34 7.29 -1.49
C LEU A 208 -10.07 6.20 -2.27
N PRO A 209 -11.20 6.53 -2.96
CA PRO A 209 -12.01 5.51 -3.62
C PRO A 209 -11.21 4.72 -4.67
N TRP A 210 -11.40 3.41 -4.70
CA TRP A 210 -10.83 2.53 -5.72
C TRP A 210 -11.34 2.82 -7.14
N SER A 211 -12.53 3.42 -7.26
CA SER A 211 -13.11 3.83 -8.53
C SER A 211 -12.23 4.82 -9.29
N TYR A 212 -11.42 5.60 -8.59
CA TYR A 212 -10.39 6.43 -9.20
C TYR A 212 -9.15 5.59 -9.49
N ILE A 213 -8.85 5.41 -10.79
CA ILE A 213 -7.73 4.58 -11.26
C ILE A 213 -6.41 5.03 -10.63
N GLU A 214 -6.23 6.32 -10.45
CA GLU A 214 -5.05 6.94 -9.88
C GLU A 214 -4.78 6.53 -8.42
N ASN A 215 -5.82 6.10 -7.70
CA ASN A 215 -5.69 5.64 -6.32
C ASN A 215 -5.21 4.17 -6.22
N ARG A 216 -5.43 3.37 -7.25
CA ARG A 216 -5.16 1.93 -7.24
C ARG A 216 -3.69 1.58 -6.96
N PRO A 217 -2.68 2.30 -7.49
CA PRO A 217 -1.29 2.07 -7.13
C PRO A 217 -1.03 2.08 -5.62
N PHE A 218 -1.59 3.07 -4.94
CA PHE A 218 -1.42 3.20 -3.50
C PHE A 218 -2.13 2.08 -2.73
N HIS A 219 -3.33 1.72 -3.14
CA HIS A 219 -4.05 0.59 -2.56
C HIS A 219 -3.31 -0.74 -2.77
N ARG A 220 -2.76 -0.97 -3.99
CA ARG A 220 -1.90 -2.15 -4.27
C ARG A 220 -0.69 -2.20 -3.34
N ALA A 221 0.01 -1.07 -3.17
CA ALA A 221 1.16 -0.99 -2.28
C ALA A 221 0.78 -1.29 -0.83
N ARG A 222 -0.35 -0.76 -0.34
CA ARG A 222 -0.85 -1.01 1.02
C ARG A 222 -1.29 -2.46 1.23
N HIS A 223 -2.02 -3.03 0.28
CA HIS A 223 -2.42 -4.43 0.33
C HIS A 223 -1.19 -5.34 0.41
N GLY A 224 -0.23 -5.15 -0.51
CA GLY A 224 1.01 -5.91 -0.50
C GLY A 224 1.84 -5.71 0.78
N LEU A 225 1.80 -4.51 1.37
CA LEU A 225 2.44 -4.24 2.67
C LEU A 225 1.80 -5.08 3.79
N ALA A 226 0.48 -5.17 3.82
CA ALA A 226 -0.22 -6.01 4.79
C ALA A 226 0.13 -7.49 4.62
N LEU A 227 0.11 -8.00 3.39
CA LEU A 227 0.50 -9.38 3.08
C LEU A 227 1.95 -9.68 3.47
N ALA A 228 2.88 -8.78 3.17
CA ALA A 228 4.29 -8.96 3.52
C ALA A 228 4.50 -9.02 5.04
N TRP A 229 3.86 -8.13 5.82
CA TRP A 229 3.89 -8.20 7.28
C TRP A 229 3.26 -9.48 7.81
N TRP A 230 2.11 -9.89 7.29
CA TRP A 230 1.42 -11.12 7.68
C TRP A 230 2.31 -12.34 7.46
N ARG A 231 2.89 -12.49 6.27
CA ARG A 231 3.77 -13.61 5.89
C ARG A 231 5.10 -13.63 6.66
N LEU A 232 5.52 -12.48 7.18
CA LEU A 232 6.67 -12.37 8.10
C LEU A 232 6.27 -12.62 9.57
N GLY A 233 4.98 -12.88 9.87
CA GLY A 233 4.47 -13.15 11.21
C GLY A 233 4.21 -11.90 12.06
N ASP A 234 4.31 -10.69 11.47
CA ASP A 234 3.95 -9.46 12.18
C ASP A 234 2.46 -9.14 12.00
N PHE A 235 1.64 -9.91 12.69
CA PHE A 235 0.19 -9.80 12.66
C PHE A 235 -0.31 -8.41 13.11
N ALA A 236 0.38 -7.79 14.06
CA ALA A 236 -0.03 -6.49 14.59
C ALA A 236 0.08 -5.39 13.53
N ARG A 237 1.23 -5.34 12.81
CA ARG A 237 1.42 -4.39 11.72
C ARG A 237 0.50 -4.70 10.54
N ALA A 238 0.35 -5.97 10.17
CA ALA A 238 -0.57 -6.39 9.13
C ALA A 238 -2.01 -5.93 9.42
N ALA A 239 -2.55 -6.21 10.62
CA ALA A 239 -3.88 -5.78 11.03
C ALA A 239 -4.04 -4.25 11.00
N THR A 240 -3.01 -3.50 11.43
CA THR A 240 -3.03 -2.04 11.38
C THR A 240 -3.17 -1.53 9.95
N VAL A 241 -2.41 -2.09 9.00
CA VAL A 241 -2.48 -1.72 7.58
C VAL A 241 -3.85 -2.07 7.00
N LEU A 242 -4.39 -3.26 7.29
CA LEU A 242 -5.72 -3.70 6.82
C LEU A 242 -6.82 -2.78 7.33
N ARG A 243 -6.87 -2.50 8.65
CA ARG A 243 -7.88 -1.59 9.25
C ARG A 243 -7.83 -0.20 8.63
N SER A 244 -6.63 0.33 8.40
CA SER A 244 -6.48 1.64 7.76
C SER A 244 -6.83 1.60 6.27
N GLY A 245 -6.63 0.47 5.59
CA GLY A 245 -7.11 0.26 4.22
C GLY A 245 -8.62 0.36 4.14
N LEU A 246 -9.34 -0.36 5.01
CA LEU A 246 -10.80 -0.29 5.13
C LEU A 246 -11.30 1.12 5.50
N TRP A 247 -10.51 1.87 6.27
CA TRP A 247 -10.85 3.25 6.60
C TRP A 247 -10.79 4.19 5.40
N ILE A 248 -9.76 4.07 4.56
CA ILE A 248 -9.55 4.97 3.41
C ILE A 248 -10.27 4.53 2.14
N ASN A 249 -10.63 3.25 2.01
CA ASN A 249 -11.42 2.69 0.93
C ASN A 249 -12.49 1.75 1.49
N PRO A 250 -13.59 2.33 2.03
CA PRO A 250 -14.61 1.55 2.72
C PRO A 250 -15.40 0.59 1.82
N ASP A 251 -15.40 0.81 0.50
CA ASP A 251 -16.02 -0.11 -0.46
C ASP A 251 -15.30 -1.45 -0.56
N ASP A 252 -14.08 -1.50 -0.02
CA ASP A 252 -13.29 -2.72 0.13
C ASP A 252 -13.15 -3.56 -1.15
N ASN A 253 -12.85 -2.91 -2.25
CA ASN A 253 -12.66 -3.58 -3.54
C ASN A 253 -11.48 -4.57 -3.57
N GLN A 254 -10.70 -4.65 -2.48
CA GLN A 254 -9.56 -5.56 -2.33
C GLN A 254 -9.82 -6.71 -1.35
N GLY A 255 -11.00 -6.81 -0.76
CA GLY A 255 -11.36 -7.89 0.16
C GLY A 255 -10.63 -7.84 1.51
N LEU A 256 -10.18 -6.67 1.95
CA LEU A 256 -9.42 -6.53 3.21
C LEU A 256 -10.23 -6.98 4.43
N ARG A 257 -11.58 -6.89 4.36
CA ARG A 257 -12.48 -7.35 5.41
C ARG A 257 -12.40 -8.87 5.65
N GLU A 258 -12.02 -9.61 4.63
CA GLU A 258 -11.87 -11.07 4.71
C GLU A 258 -10.52 -11.46 5.30
N LEU A 259 -9.48 -10.68 5.00
CA LEU A 259 -8.13 -10.91 5.52
C LEU A 259 -7.99 -10.50 6.99
N LEU A 260 -8.66 -9.42 7.39
CA LEU A 260 -8.50 -8.84 8.72
C LEU A 260 -8.80 -9.82 9.86
N PRO A 261 -9.91 -10.60 9.86
CA PRO A 261 -10.19 -11.57 10.92
C PRO A 261 -9.13 -12.67 11.03
N LEU A 262 -8.56 -13.12 9.91
CA LEU A 262 -7.52 -14.14 9.88
C LEU A 262 -6.24 -13.63 10.54
N VAL A 263 -5.85 -12.40 10.19
CA VAL A 263 -4.68 -11.74 10.77
C VAL A 263 -4.89 -11.46 12.27
N GLU A 264 -6.07 -10.98 12.67
CA GLU A 264 -6.39 -10.73 14.10
C GLU A 264 -6.41 -12.02 14.93
N SER A 265 -6.84 -13.12 14.33
CA SER A 265 -6.81 -14.46 14.93
C SER A 265 -5.41 -15.10 14.90
N ARG A 266 -4.41 -14.43 14.32
CA ARG A 266 -3.04 -14.90 14.17
C ARG A 266 -2.92 -16.22 13.40
N ILE A 267 -3.81 -16.46 12.46
CA ILE A 267 -3.71 -17.57 11.52
C ILE A 267 -2.55 -17.27 10.56
N ALA A 268 -1.60 -18.20 10.40
CA ALA A 268 -0.49 -18.00 9.48
C ALA A 268 -1.01 -17.95 8.04
N TYR A 269 -0.38 -17.14 7.19
CA TYR A 269 -0.79 -17.00 5.78
C TYR A 269 -0.80 -18.35 5.05
N GLU A 270 0.20 -19.17 5.33
CA GLU A 270 0.38 -20.50 4.74
C GLU A 270 -0.69 -21.52 5.20
N ASP A 271 -1.44 -21.21 6.25
CA ASP A 271 -2.54 -22.03 6.78
C ASP A 271 -3.91 -21.58 6.24
N THR A 272 -3.93 -20.64 5.30
CA THR A 272 -5.15 -20.13 4.68
C THR A 272 -5.31 -20.64 3.25
N ASP A 273 -6.58 -20.77 2.79
CA ASP A 273 -6.92 -21.11 1.41
C ASP A 273 -7.03 -19.86 0.51
N ILE A 274 -6.29 -18.80 0.83
CA ILE A 274 -6.30 -17.55 0.05
C ILE A 274 -5.25 -17.68 -1.07
N ASP A 275 -5.75 -17.71 -2.31
CA ASP A 275 -4.95 -17.69 -3.54
C ASP A 275 -4.61 -16.25 -3.99
#